data_c664080ab9141b39a648e9c60122a1a7
#
_entry.id   c664080ab9141b39a648e9c60122a1a7
#
_cell.length_a   1.000
_cell.length_b   1.000
_cell.length_c   1.000
_cell.angle_alpha   90.00
_cell.angle_beta   90.00
_cell.angle_gamma   90.00
#
_symmetry.space_group_name_H-M   'P 1'
#
loop_
_entity.id
_entity.type
_entity.pdbx_description
1 polymer ?
#
loop_
_entity_poly.entity_id
_entity_poly.type
_entity_poly.pdbx_seq_one_letter_code
_entity_poly.pdbx_strand_id
1 'polypeptide(L)'
;METTPATPVQKNPIKMKSMALGCLGVLIFGIIVIGLFGIGSYNKLVKLDQDVKSGWAQVENVYQRRSDLVPNLVETVKGAANFEKETYTAVTEARAKAGQTKIDASQLNDPAAFAKFQQAQDQLGGALSRLLVTVEKYPDLKATANFQELQSQLEGTENRITVERQRFNDAANAFNKKRNSFPTVLIAGFFGSKFAEKAYFKAVEGSDVAPKVKFD
;
A
#
# COMPACT_ATOMS: atom_id res chain seq x y z
N MET A 1 -58.05 35.19 60.79
CA MET A 1 -57.09 34.87 59.69
C MET A 1 -56.50 33.53 59.97
N GLU A 2 -57.04 32.51 59.31
CA GLU A 2 -56.69 31.10 59.49
C GLU A 2 -55.61 30.75 58.47
N THR A 3 -54.39 30.42 58.97
CA THR A 3 -53.30 30.02 58.10
C THR A 3 -53.41 28.51 57.87
N THR A 4 -53.75 28.11 56.65
CA THR A 4 -53.77 26.70 56.22
C THR A 4 -52.33 26.16 56.13
N PRO A 5 -51.97 25.06 56.79
CA PRO A 5 -50.63 24.49 56.66
C PRO A 5 -50.47 23.81 55.30
N ALA A 6 -49.38 24.12 54.58
CA ALA A 6 -49.01 23.48 53.34
C ALA A 6 -48.67 22.00 53.54
N THR A 7 -49.38 21.12 52.84
CA THR A 7 -49.15 19.65 52.85
C THR A 7 -47.82 19.34 52.20
N PRO A 8 -46.93 18.54 52.82
CA PRO A 8 -45.64 18.17 52.20
C PRO A 8 -45.89 17.23 51.02
N VAL A 9 -45.28 17.55 49.89
CA VAL A 9 -45.30 16.72 48.64
C VAL A 9 -44.56 15.43 48.94
N GLN A 10 -45.27 14.35 49.15
CA GLN A 10 -44.74 13.01 49.39
C GLN A 10 -44.17 12.45 48.09
N LYS A 11 -42.85 12.50 47.88
CA LYS A 11 -42.11 11.89 46.79
C LYS A 11 -42.17 10.36 46.91
N ASN A 12 -42.99 9.71 46.05
CA ASN A 12 -43.15 8.26 46.00
C ASN A 12 -41.79 7.55 45.71
N PRO A 13 -41.12 6.88 46.66
CA PRO A 13 -39.81 6.24 46.46
C PRO A 13 -39.85 5.03 45.53
N ILE A 14 -41.05 4.44 45.33
CA ILE A 14 -41.26 3.28 44.45
C ILE A 14 -41.08 3.63 42.98
N LYS A 15 -41.63 4.78 42.53
CA LYS A 15 -41.49 5.25 41.13
C LYS A 15 -40.05 5.64 40.78
N MET A 16 -39.28 6.13 41.74
CA MET A 16 -37.89 6.54 41.55
C MET A 16 -36.97 5.33 41.38
N LYS A 17 -37.21 4.23 42.11
CA LYS A 17 -36.44 2.97 41.98
C LYS A 17 -36.71 2.26 40.65
N SER A 18 -37.94 2.22 40.17
CA SER A 18 -38.28 1.61 38.87
C SER A 18 -37.71 2.40 37.69
N MET A 19 -37.70 3.74 37.80
CA MET A 19 -37.11 4.62 36.78
C MET A 19 -35.58 4.49 36.74
N ALA A 20 -34.92 4.37 37.86
CA ALA A 20 -33.48 4.12 37.97
C ALA A 20 -33.09 2.74 37.40
N LEU A 21 -33.90 1.71 37.65
CA LEU A 21 -33.68 0.36 37.09
C LEU A 21 -33.84 0.34 35.55
N GLY A 22 -34.81 1.08 35.01
CA GLY A 22 -35.01 1.27 33.57
C GLY A 22 -33.82 1.99 32.91
N CYS A 23 -33.34 3.08 33.50
CA CYS A 23 -32.17 3.80 33.02
C CYS A 23 -30.90 2.92 33.05
N LEU A 24 -30.71 2.10 34.08
CA LEU A 24 -29.58 1.17 34.15
C LEU A 24 -29.65 0.11 33.04
N GLY A 25 -30.85 -0.43 32.78
CA GLY A 25 -31.07 -1.38 31.66
C GLY A 25 -30.73 -0.79 30.29
N VAL A 26 -31.12 0.47 30.02
CA VAL A 26 -30.79 1.18 28.77
C VAL A 26 -29.28 1.42 28.64
N LEU A 27 -28.62 1.78 29.74
CA LEU A 27 -27.15 1.96 29.75
C LEU A 27 -26.40 0.66 29.46
N ILE A 28 -26.79 -0.44 30.10
CA ILE A 28 -26.19 -1.77 29.88
C ILE A 28 -26.41 -2.20 28.43
N PHE A 29 -27.63 -2.05 27.93
CA PHE A 29 -27.93 -2.35 26.52
C PHE A 29 -27.09 -1.52 25.57
N GLY A 30 -26.94 -0.21 25.81
CA GLY A 30 -26.09 0.68 25.03
C GLY A 30 -24.62 0.24 25.02
N ILE A 31 -24.07 -0.15 26.18
CA ILE A 31 -22.70 -0.66 26.29
C ILE A 31 -22.51 -1.95 25.48
N ILE A 32 -23.48 -2.87 25.53
CA ILE A 32 -23.45 -4.12 24.75
C ILE A 32 -23.45 -3.81 23.26
N VAL A 33 -24.34 -2.94 22.79
CA VAL A 33 -24.42 -2.55 21.36
C VAL A 33 -23.11 -1.91 20.90
N ILE A 34 -22.54 -0.99 21.66
CA ILE A 34 -21.25 -0.34 21.36
C ILE A 34 -20.13 -1.39 21.33
N GLY A 35 -20.11 -2.34 22.26
CA GLY A 35 -19.13 -3.43 22.30
C GLY A 35 -19.19 -4.33 21.07
N LEU A 36 -20.39 -4.79 20.69
CA LEU A 36 -20.60 -5.62 19.51
C LEU A 36 -20.18 -4.89 18.21
N PHE A 37 -20.54 -3.61 18.11
CA PHE A 37 -20.12 -2.77 17.01
C PHE A 37 -18.61 -2.57 16.94
N GLY A 38 -17.97 -2.40 18.12
CA GLY A 38 -16.53 -2.28 18.29
C GLY A 38 -15.79 -3.52 17.76
N ILE A 39 -16.24 -4.72 18.15
CA ILE A 39 -15.67 -6.00 17.71
C ILE A 39 -15.80 -6.15 16.18
N GLY A 40 -16.97 -5.85 15.62
CA GLY A 40 -17.20 -5.92 14.18
C GLY A 40 -16.30 -4.97 13.36
N SER A 41 -16.13 -3.75 13.85
CA SER A 41 -15.26 -2.75 13.20
C SER A 41 -13.79 -3.11 13.32
N TYR A 42 -13.34 -3.63 14.46
CA TYR A 42 -11.99 -4.13 14.65
C TYR A 42 -11.67 -5.29 13.70
N ASN A 43 -12.54 -6.31 13.64
CA ASN A 43 -12.34 -7.46 12.77
C ASN A 43 -12.30 -7.03 11.28
N LYS A 44 -13.11 -6.05 10.89
CA LYS A 44 -13.07 -5.51 9.52
C LYS A 44 -11.75 -4.81 9.23
N LEU A 45 -11.21 -4.01 10.16
CA LEU A 45 -9.89 -3.38 10.02
C LEU A 45 -8.77 -4.42 9.92
N VAL A 46 -8.80 -5.46 10.76
CA VAL A 46 -7.83 -6.56 10.70
C VAL A 46 -7.87 -7.24 9.34
N LYS A 47 -9.07 -7.53 8.81
CA LYS A 47 -9.21 -8.13 7.48
C LYS A 47 -8.59 -7.25 6.40
N LEU A 48 -8.93 -5.96 6.38
CA LEU A 48 -8.40 -5.02 5.38
C LEU A 48 -6.87 -4.83 5.53
N ASP A 49 -6.32 -4.87 6.74
CA ASP A 49 -4.86 -4.84 6.96
C ASP A 49 -4.18 -6.09 6.38
N GLN A 50 -4.81 -7.25 6.49
CA GLN A 50 -4.31 -8.48 5.87
C GLN A 50 -4.41 -8.42 4.33
N ASP A 51 -5.47 -7.84 3.78
CA ASP A 51 -5.61 -7.64 2.33
C ASP A 51 -4.48 -6.72 1.80
N VAL A 52 -4.11 -5.66 2.53
CA VAL A 52 -2.96 -4.79 2.20
C VAL A 52 -1.63 -5.57 2.24
N LYS A 53 -1.39 -6.36 3.30
CA LYS A 53 -0.18 -7.17 3.43
C LYS A 53 -0.07 -8.22 2.31
N SER A 54 -1.18 -8.84 1.94
CA SER A 54 -1.24 -9.77 0.83
C SER A 54 -0.94 -9.08 -0.51
N GLY A 55 -1.52 -7.89 -0.74
CA GLY A 55 -1.21 -7.08 -1.91
C GLY A 55 0.28 -6.69 -1.98
N TRP A 56 0.87 -6.34 -0.83
CA TRP A 56 2.30 -6.04 -0.74
C TRP A 56 3.17 -7.23 -1.11
N ALA A 57 2.86 -8.43 -0.60
CA ALA A 57 3.59 -9.64 -0.92
C ALA A 57 3.60 -9.93 -2.45
N GLN A 58 2.49 -9.64 -3.16
CA GLN A 58 2.46 -9.77 -4.62
C GLN A 58 3.38 -8.73 -5.30
N VAL A 59 3.39 -7.50 -4.80
CA VAL A 59 4.32 -6.45 -5.27
C VAL A 59 5.78 -6.90 -5.08
N GLU A 60 6.15 -7.41 -3.91
CA GLU A 60 7.50 -7.93 -3.65
C GLU A 60 7.88 -9.06 -4.61
N ASN A 61 6.97 -10.00 -4.85
CA ASN A 61 7.21 -11.13 -5.75
C ASN A 61 7.53 -10.67 -7.18
N VAL A 62 6.80 -9.69 -7.72
CA VAL A 62 7.05 -9.21 -9.08
C VAL A 62 8.32 -8.37 -9.18
N TYR A 63 8.66 -7.59 -8.17
CA TYR A 63 9.93 -6.87 -8.11
C TYR A 63 11.13 -7.82 -7.95
N GLN A 64 10.98 -8.88 -7.15
CA GLN A 64 11.99 -9.92 -7.03
C GLN A 64 12.22 -10.60 -8.39
N ARG A 65 11.14 -11.00 -9.09
CA ARG A 65 11.25 -11.58 -10.44
C ARG A 65 12.00 -10.68 -11.40
N ARG A 66 11.72 -9.36 -11.40
CA ARG A 66 12.48 -8.39 -12.22
C ARG A 66 13.95 -8.40 -11.84
N SER A 67 14.27 -8.35 -10.57
CA SER A 67 15.66 -8.38 -10.06
C SER A 67 16.41 -9.65 -10.46
N ASP A 68 15.71 -10.79 -10.52
CA ASP A 68 16.29 -12.09 -10.88
C ASP A 68 16.58 -12.25 -12.38
N LEU A 69 15.86 -11.49 -13.23
CA LEU A 69 16.12 -11.45 -14.67
C LEU A 69 17.37 -10.61 -15.03
N VAL A 70 17.74 -9.63 -14.20
CA VAL A 70 18.83 -8.69 -14.48
C VAL A 70 20.17 -9.38 -14.70
N PRO A 71 20.66 -10.32 -13.89
CA PRO A 71 21.94 -10.99 -14.12
C PRO A 71 22.01 -11.68 -15.49
N ASN A 72 20.95 -12.38 -15.87
CA ASN A 72 20.88 -13.08 -17.15
C ASN A 72 20.94 -12.09 -18.33
N LEU A 73 20.25 -10.96 -18.21
CA LEU A 73 20.30 -9.90 -19.22
C LEU A 73 21.71 -9.29 -19.32
N VAL A 74 22.34 -8.99 -18.17
CA VAL A 74 23.71 -8.45 -18.12
C VAL A 74 24.72 -9.41 -18.75
N GLU A 75 24.64 -10.72 -18.46
CA GLU A 75 25.55 -11.71 -19.06
C GLU A 75 25.29 -11.84 -20.57
N THR A 76 24.04 -11.75 -21.02
CA THR A 76 23.71 -11.80 -22.45
C THR A 76 24.31 -10.61 -23.19
N VAL A 77 24.22 -9.39 -22.66
CA VAL A 77 24.77 -8.19 -23.33
C VAL A 77 26.28 -8.12 -23.27
N LYS A 78 26.92 -8.64 -22.20
CA LYS A 78 28.39 -8.77 -22.12
C LYS A 78 28.98 -9.68 -23.17
N GLY A 79 28.20 -10.67 -23.64
CA GLY A 79 28.62 -11.56 -24.72
C GLY A 79 28.72 -10.88 -26.08
N ALA A 80 28.14 -9.70 -26.27
CA ALA A 80 28.28 -8.95 -27.50
C ALA A 80 29.61 -8.18 -27.57
N ALA A 81 30.31 -8.29 -28.69
CA ALA A 81 31.55 -7.57 -28.90
C ALA A 81 31.33 -6.05 -28.83
N ASN A 82 32.20 -5.37 -28.07
CA ASN A 82 32.18 -3.89 -27.92
C ASN A 82 30.92 -3.29 -27.27
N PHE A 83 30.11 -4.07 -26.51
CA PHE A 83 28.98 -3.50 -25.79
C PHE A 83 29.47 -2.52 -24.71
N GLU A 84 28.78 -1.40 -24.56
CA GLU A 84 29.13 -0.31 -23.64
C GLU A 84 29.15 -0.79 -22.18
N LYS A 85 30.36 -0.90 -21.56
CA LYS A 85 30.55 -1.37 -20.19
C LYS A 85 29.79 -0.55 -19.16
N GLU A 86 29.73 0.77 -19.36
CA GLU A 86 29.04 1.69 -18.45
C GLU A 86 27.55 1.37 -18.33
N THR A 87 26.89 1.01 -19.44
CA THR A 87 25.47 0.72 -19.49
C THR A 87 25.09 -0.49 -18.63
N TYR A 88 25.79 -1.63 -18.78
CA TYR A 88 25.45 -2.81 -17.96
C TYR A 88 25.94 -2.68 -16.51
N THR A 89 27.01 -1.89 -16.25
CA THR A 89 27.45 -1.58 -14.88
C THR A 89 26.38 -0.78 -14.15
N ALA A 90 25.82 0.26 -14.78
CA ALA A 90 24.73 1.06 -14.21
C ALA A 90 23.51 0.22 -13.84
N VAL A 91 23.16 -0.78 -14.66
CA VAL A 91 22.07 -1.73 -14.35
C VAL A 91 22.40 -2.58 -13.13
N THR A 92 23.64 -3.08 -13.05
CA THR A 92 24.10 -3.92 -11.93
C THR A 92 24.08 -3.14 -10.60
N GLU A 93 24.55 -1.89 -10.62
CA GLU A 93 24.55 -0.99 -9.46
C GLU A 93 23.11 -0.64 -9.02
N ALA A 94 22.24 -0.29 -9.99
CA ALA A 94 20.85 0.00 -9.70
C ALA A 94 20.11 -1.22 -9.12
N ARG A 95 20.41 -2.44 -9.61
CA ARG A 95 19.90 -3.69 -9.03
C ARG A 95 20.36 -3.88 -7.59
N ALA A 96 21.63 -3.68 -7.32
CA ALA A 96 22.18 -3.81 -5.96
C ALA A 96 21.49 -2.83 -4.99
N LYS A 97 21.28 -1.58 -5.40
CA LYS A 97 20.59 -0.56 -4.63
C LYS A 97 19.13 -0.91 -4.38
N ALA A 98 18.42 -1.37 -5.41
CA ALA A 98 17.03 -1.83 -5.30
C ALA A 98 16.91 -3.02 -4.34
N GLY A 99 17.85 -3.97 -4.39
CA GLY A 99 17.89 -5.12 -3.48
C GLY A 99 18.20 -4.78 -2.02
N GLN A 100 18.91 -3.68 -1.76
CA GLN A 100 19.19 -3.18 -0.40
C GLN A 100 18.01 -2.38 0.18
N THR A 101 17.18 -1.79 -0.66
CA THR A 101 16.05 -0.96 -0.24
C THR A 101 14.79 -1.83 -0.15
N LYS A 102 14.68 -2.60 0.94
CA LYS A 102 13.49 -3.42 1.22
C LYS A 102 12.57 -2.71 2.20
N ILE A 103 11.29 -2.99 2.11
CA ILE A 103 10.26 -2.55 3.06
C ILE A 103 9.61 -3.78 3.65
N ASP A 104 9.59 -3.87 4.97
CA ASP A 104 8.77 -4.85 5.67
C ASP A 104 7.30 -4.45 5.70
N ALA A 105 6.41 -5.44 5.83
CA ALA A 105 4.97 -5.20 5.96
C ALA A 105 4.60 -4.29 7.16
N SER A 106 5.48 -4.18 8.16
CA SER A 106 5.34 -3.25 9.29
C SER A 106 5.63 -1.79 8.93
N GLN A 107 6.36 -1.53 7.83
CA GLN A 107 6.77 -0.20 7.37
C GLN A 107 5.85 0.36 6.27
N LEU A 108 4.76 -0.32 5.92
CA LEU A 108 3.80 0.14 4.90
C LEU A 108 3.06 1.43 5.29
N ASN A 109 3.21 1.87 6.53
CA ASN A 109 2.71 3.13 7.07
C ASN A 109 3.77 4.23 7.17
N ASP A 110 5.01 3.98 6.70
CA ASP A 110 6.09 4.97 6.65
C ASP A 110 6.23 5.53 5.23
N PRO A 111 5.74 6.76 4.95
CA PRO A 111 5.82 7.37 3.63
C PRO A 111 7.26 7.60 3.16
N ALA A 112 8.21 7.81 4.08
CA ALA A 112 9.60 8.07 3.71
C ALA A 112 10.32 6.78 3.28
N ALA A 113 10.11 5.67 4.01
CA ALA A 113 10.60 4.36 3.62
C ALA A 113 10.01 3.93 2.28
N PHE A 114 8.69 4.15 2.09
CA PHE A 114 7.98 3.82 0.87
C PHE A 114 8.51 4.62 -0.34
N ALA A 115 8.75 5.92 -0.18
CA ALA A 115 9.31 6.77 -1.23
C ALA A 115 10.73 6.34 -1.62
N LYS A 116 11.59 5.97 -0.65
CA LYS A 116 12.94 5.45 -0.91
C LYS A 116 12.89 4.14 -1.71
N PHE A 117 11.99 3.22 -1.34
CA PHE A 117 11.78 1.98 -2.08
C PHE A 117 11.36 2.27 -3.52
N GLN A 118 10.33 3.10 -3.71
CA GLN A 118 9.86 3.48 -5.03
C GLN A 118 11.00 4.08 -5.88
N GLN A 119 11.75 5.03 -5.33
CA GLN A 119 12.87 5.67 -6.01
C GLN A 119 13.95 4.66 -6.46
N ALA A 120 14.29 3.70 -5.61
CA ALA A 120 15.28 2.68 -5.95
C ALA A 120 14.79 1.76 -7.08
N GLN A 121 13.52 1.39 -7.05
CA GLN A 121 12.89 0.58 -8.10
C GLN A 121 12.76 1.33 -9.43
N ASP A 122 12.43 2.62 -9.40
CA ASP A 122 12.35 3.48 -10.58
C ASP A 122 13.74 3.71 -11.20
N GLN A 123 14.80 3.82 -10.40
CA GLN A 123 16.19 3.87 -10.87
C GLN A 123 16.58 2.61 -11.62
N LEU A 124 16.23 1.42 -11.12
CA LEU A 124 16.47 0.17 -11.82
C LEU A 124 15.68 0.11 -13.13
N GLY A 125 14.41 0.51 -13.14
CA GLY A 125 13.60 0.60 -14.36
C GLY A 125 14.22 1.51 -15.40
N GLY A 126 14.69 2.69 -15.02
CA GLY A 126 15.37 3.65 -15.90
C GLY A 126 16.71 3.13 -16.44
N ALA A 127 17.49 2.39 -15.63
CA ALA A 127 18.72 1.77 -16.09
C ALA A 127 18.46 0.64 -17.10
N LEU A 128 17.45 -0.19 -16.84
CA LEU A 128 17.02 -1.25 -17.79
C LEU A 128 16.53 -0.66 -19.10
N SER A 129 15.72 0.40 -19.07
CA SER A 129 15.24 1.09 -20.28
C SER A 129 16.42 1.62 -21.12
N ARG A 130 17.42 2.24 -20.49
CA ARG A 130 18.63 2.70 -21.17
C ARG A 130 19.40 1.56 -21.81
N LEU A 131 19.55 0.44 -21.12
CA LEU A 131 20.22 -0.75 -21.65
C LEU A 131 19.50 -1.26 -22.90
N LEU A 132 18.16 -1.39 -22.86
CA LEU A 132 17.35 -1.84 -23.99
C LEU A 132 17.49 -0.89 -25.21
N VAL A 133 17.49 0.43 -24.97
CA VAL A 133 17.75 1.43 -26.04
C VAL A 133 19.16 1.29 -26.61
N THR A 134 20.17 1.04 -25.78
CA THR A 134 21.56 0.84 -26.26
C THR A 134 21.67 -0.40 -27.13
N VAL A 135 20.97 -1.49 -26.81
CA VAL A 135 20.95 -2.73 -27.60
C VAL A 135 20.47 -2.52 -29.04
N GLU A 136 19.65 -1.50 -29.31
CA GLU A 136 19.23 -1.17 -30.68
C GLU A 136 20.42 -0.90 -31.63
N LYS A 137 21.57 -0.50 -31.12
CA LYS A 137 22.82 -0.30 -31.89
C LYS A 137 23.56 -1.61 -32.19
N TYR A 138 23.09 -2.74 -31.64
CA TYR A 138 23.73 -4.07 -31.76
C TYR A 138 22.74 -5.08 -32.36
N PRO A 139 22.49 -5.04 -33.68
CA PRO A 139 21.46 -5.87 -34.33
C PRO A 139 21.68 -7.36 -34.17
N ASP A 140 22.93 -7.83 -34.17
CA ASP A 140 23.26 -9.25 -33.96
C ASP A 140 22.86 -9.73 -32.56
N LEU A 141 23.11 -8.92 -31.54
CA LEU A 141 22.68 -9.22 -30.16
C LEU A 141 21.15 -9.22 -30.04
N LYS A 142 20.51 -8.18 -30.57
CA LYS A 142 19.05 -8.04 -30.56
C LYS A 142 18.35 -9.20 -31.24
N ALA A 143 18.95 -9.78 -32.28
CA ALA A 143 18.39 -10.92 -32.99
C ALA A 143 18.56 -12.27 -32.28
N THR A 144 19.33 -12.32 -31.17
CA THR A 144 19.49 -13.58 -30.45
C THR A 144 18.22 -13.99 -29.72
N ALA A 145 17.88 -15.27 -29.79
CA ALA A 145 16.69 -15.81 -29.12
C ALA A 145 16.71 -15.57 -27.60
N ASN A 146 17.89 -15.67 -26.97
CA ASN A 146 18.04 -15.44 -25.54
C ASN A 146 17.72 -14.00 -25.15
N PHE A 147 18.17 -13.00 -25.94
CA PHE A 147 17.88 -11.61 -25.66
C PHE A 147 16.38 -11.30 -25.83
N GLN A 148 15.77 -11.78 -26.92
CA GLN A 148 14.34 -11.60 -27.19
C GLN A 148 13.47 -12.20 -26.10
N GLU A 149 13.81 -13.39 -25.61
CA GLU A 149 13.11 -14.04 -24.53
C GLU A 149 13.22 -13.23 -23.22
N LEU A 150 14.43 -12.77 -22.86
CA LEU A 150 14.64 -11.95 -21.66
C LEU A 150 13.93 -10.59 -21.76
N GLN A 151 13.95 -9.96 -22.92
CA GLN A 151 13.21 -8.72 -23.18
C GLN A 151 11.70 -8.94 -22.96
N SER A 152 11.13 -9.99 -23.56
CA SER A 152 9.71 -10.32 -23.40
C SER A 152 9.33 -10.60 -21.93
N GLN A 153 10.20 -11.32 -21.20
CA GLN A 153 9.98 -11.58 -19.77
C GLN A 153 10.06 -10.30 -18.92
N LEU A 154 10.97 -9.37 -19.25
CA LEU A 154 11.06 -8.07 -18.58
C LEU A 154 9.84 -7.20 -18.83
N GLU A 155 9.39 -7.10 -20.09
CA GLU A 155 8.18 -6.35 -20.44
C GLU A 155 6.93 -6.93 -19.77
N GLY A 156 6.79 -8.26 -19.77
CA GLY A 156 5.72 -8.94 -19.07
C GLY A 156 5.77 -8.74 -17.56
N THR A 157 6.98 -8.64 -16.98
CA THR A 157 7.16 -8.38 -15.54
C THR A 157 6.81 -6.92 -15.22
N GLU A 158 7.19 -5.95 -16.06
CA GLU A 158 6.85 -4.53 -15.85
C GLU A 158 5.33 -4.29 -15.91
N ASN A 159 4.65 -4.94 -16.84
CA ASN A 159 3.18 -4.92 -16.89
C ASN A 159 2.57 -5.49 -15.59
N ARG A 160 3.12 -6.58 -15.06
CA ARG A 160 2.67 -7.16 -13.79
C ARG A 160 2.95 -6.24 -12.60
N ILE A 161 4.12 -5.58 -12.56
CA ILE A 161 4.44 -4.56 -11.53
C ILE A 161 3.36 -3.49 -11.51
N THR A 162 2.98 -2.97 -12.67
CA THR A 162 1.93 -1.95 -12.77
C THR A 162 0.60 -2.44 -12.22
N VAL A 163 0.18 -3.66 -12.54
CA VAL A 163 -1.06 -4.26 -12.06
C VAL A 163 -1.02 -4.49 -10.54
N GLU A 164 0.09 -5.04 -10.00
CA GLU A 164 0.16 -5.32 -8.57
C GLU A 164 0.32 -4.04 -7.72
N ARG A 165 0.98 -2.99 -8.25
CA ARG A 165 0.96 -1.65 -7.62
C ARG A 165 -0.45 -1.10 -7.52
N GLN A 166 -1.26 -1.22 -8.57
CA GLN A 166 -2.65 -0.79 -8.55
C GLN A 166 -3.47 -1.58 -7.53
N ARG A 167 -3.35 -2.90 -7.51
CA ARG A 167 -4.05 -3.76 -6.52
C ARG A 167 -3.68 -3.42 -5.08
N PHE A 168 -2.39 -3.19 -4.84
CA PHE A 168 -1.94 -2.73 -3.52
C PHE A 168 -2.56 -1.38 -3.15
N ASN A 169 -2.54 -0.40 -4.07
CA ASN A 169 -3.15 0.90 -3.84
C ASN A 169 -4.66 0.78 -3.56
N ASP A 170 -5.37 -0.09 -4.26
CA ASP A 170 -6.80 -0.32 -4.03
C ASP A 170 -7.05 -0.92 -2.63
N ALA A 171 -6.23 -1.88 -2.20
CA ALA A 171 -6.31 -2.46 -0.86
C ALA A 171 -5.98 -1.42 0.23
N ALA A 172 -4.92 -0.63 0.04
CA ALA A 172 -4.53 0.46 0.94
C ALA A 172 -5.63 1.53 1.04
N ASN A 173 -6.25 1.89 -0.09
CA ASN A 173 -7.38 2.82 -0.13
C ASN A 173 -8.60 2.28 0.63
N ALA A 174 -8.95 1.02 0.43
CA ALA A 174 -10.06 0.38 1.15
C ALA A 174 -9.81 0.37 2.66
N PHE A 175 -8.58 0.08 3.09
CA PHE A 175 -8.18 0.14 4.50
C PHE A 175 -8.27 1.57 5.04
N ASN A 176 -7.63 2.54 4.40
CA ASN A 176 -7.57 3.94 4.86
C ASN A 176 -8.99 4.56 4.90
N LYS A 177 -9.81 4.30 3.89
CA LYS A 177 -11.21 4.75 3.86
C LYS A 177 -12.02 4.19 5.02
N LYS A 178 -11.89 2.89 5.33
CA LYS A 178 -12.57 2.27 6.48
C LYS A 178 -12.03 2.79 7.80
N ARG A 179 -10.71 2.91 7.93
CA ARG A 179 -10.03 3.44 9.11
C ARG A 179 -10.52 4.85 9.46
N ASN A 180 -10.67 5.72 8.46
CA ASN A 180 -11.04 7.12 8.63
C ASN A 180 -12.56 7.34 8.70
N SER A 181 -13.39 6.30 8.49
CA SER A 181 -14.84 6.41 8.60
C SER A 181 -15.31 6.37 10.06
N PHE A 182 -16.35 7.17 10.39
CA PHE A 182 -17.03 7.07 11.68
C PHE A 182 -17.91 5.81 11.70
N PRO A 183 -18.02 5.11 12.82
CA PRO A 183 -17.30 5.30 14.08
C PRO A 183 -15.95 4.55 14.17
N THR A 184 -15.49 3.90 13.10
CA THR A 184 -14.27 3.08 13.06
C THR A 184 -13.01 3.88 13.40
N VAL A 185 -12.99 5.18 13.08
CA VAL A 185 -11.88 6.09 13.40
C VAL A 185 -11.56 6.14 14.92
N LEU A 186 -12.57 6.01 15.77
CA LEU A 186 -12.37 5.97 17.23
C LEU A 186 -11.63 4.69 17.66
N ILE A 187 -11.99 3.57 17.05
CA ILE A 187 -11.34 2.26 17.27
C ILE A 187 -9.91 2.29 16.75
N ALA A 188 -9.70 2.77 15.54
CA ALA A 188 -8.37 2.91 14.95
C ALA A 188 -7.47 3.81 15.81
N GLY A 189 -8.00 4.92 16.34
CA GLY A 189 -7.30 5.80 17.26
C GLY A 189 -6.90 5.13 18.56
N PHE A 190 -7.78 4.31 19.14
CA PHE A 190 -7.50 3.57 20.37
C PHE A 190 -6.35 2.56 20.21
N PHE A 191 -6.29 1.86 19.07
CA PHE A 191 -5.22 0.90 18.76
C PHE A 191 -3.97 1.54 18.13
N GLY A 192 -3.97 2.85 17.88
CA GLY A 192 -2.81 3.65 17.48
C GLY A 192 -2.06 3.11 16.26
N SER A 193 -0.76 2.84 16.42
CA SER A 193 0.13 2.42 15.33
C SER A 193 -0.28 1.14 14.62
N LYS A 194 -1.03 0.24 15.28
CA LYS A 194 -1.53 -1.00 14.69
C LYS A 194 -2.37 -0.75 13.42
N PHE A 195 -3.16 0.30 13.43
CA PHE A 195 -4.02 0.71 12.33
C PHE A 195 -3.61 2.07 11.75
N ALA A 196 -2.31 2.35 11.69
CA ALA A 196 -1.81 3.55 11.03
C ALA A 196 -2.17 3.53 9.53
N GLU A 197 -2.33 4.73 8.93
CA GLU A 197 -2.61 4.87 7.50
C GLU A 197 -1.53 4.22 6.66
N LYS A 198 -1.94 3.59 5.56
CA LYS A 198 -1.03 2.96 4.60
C LYS A 198 -0.60 3.98 3.55
N ALA A 199 0.67 3.93 3.18
CA ALA A 199 1.20 4.69 2.08
C ALA A 199 0.73 4.14 0.73
N TYR A 200 0.85 4.95 -0.32
CA TYR A 200 0.48 4.61 -1.69
C TYR A 200 1.67 4.71 -2.63
N PHE A 201 1.70 3.89 -3.66
CA PHE A 201 2.52 4.19 -4.83
C PHE A 201 2.00 5.44 -5.50
N LYS A 202 2.90 6.39 -5.74
CA LYS A 202 2.59 7.61 -6.48
C LYS A 202 2.91 7.42 -7.96
N ALA A 203 2.19 8.13 -8.82
CA ALA A 203 2.60 8.28 -10.21
C ALA A 203 3.97 8.96 -10.28
N VAL A 204 4.74 8.66 -11.31
CA VAL A 204 6.00 9.38 -11.58
C VAL A 204 5.66 10.84 -11.87
N GLU A 205 6.39 11.78 -11.27
CA GLU A 205 6.19 13.22 -11.53
C GLU A 205 6.28 13.49 -13.03
N GLY A 206 5.28 14.20 -13.57
CA GLY A 206 5.19 14.52 -14.99
C GLY A 206 4.47 13.47 -15.87
N SER A 207 4.04 12.33 -15.30
CA SER A 207 3.27 11.33 -16.05
C SER A 207 1.84 11.76 -16.39
N ASP A 208 1.36 12.84 -15.80
CA ASP A 208 0.09 13.51 -16.06
C ASP A 208 0.12 14.42 -17.30
N VAL A 209 1.32 14.74 -17.81
CA VAL A 209 1.50 15.56 -19.02
C VAL A 209 1.65 14.66 -20.23
N ALA A 210 0.62 14.60 -21.08
CA ALA A 210 0.71 13.88 -22.34
C ALA A 210 1.86 14.44 -23.21
N PRO A 211 2.73 13.58 -23.78
CA PRO A 211 3.80 14.03 -24.65
C PRO A 211 3.22 14.77 -25.87
N LYS A 212 3.69 15.99 -26.11
CA LYS A 212 3.29 16.73 -27.32
C LYS A 212 3.96 16.08 -28.54
N VAL A 213 3.19 15.38 -29.33
CA VAL A 213 3.64 14.87 -30.62
C VAL A 213 3.73 16.08 -31.57
N LYS A 214 4.94 16.41 -32.06
CA LYS A 214 5.14 17.32 -33.19
C LYS A 214 5.31 16.44 -34.40
N PHE A 215 4.47 16.64 -35.39
CA PHE A 215 4.66 16.13 -36.73
C PHE A 215 5.44 17.21 -37.49
N ASP A 216 6.69 16.94 -37.86
CA ASP A 216 7.48 17.75 -38.79
C ASP A 216 7.13 17.37 -40.22
#